data_55e518e26c13e6d43ecb272907525c9e
#
_entry.id   55e518e26c13e6d43ecb272907525c9e
#
_cell.length_a   1.000
_cell.length_b   1.000
_cell.length_c   1.000
_cell.angle_alpha   90.00
_cell.angle_beta   90.00
_cell.angle_gamma   90.00
#
_symmetry.space_group_name_H-M   'P 1'
#
loop_
_entity.id
_entity.type
_entity.pdbx_description
1 polymer ?
#
loop_
_entity_poly.entity_id
_entity_poly.type
_entity_poly.pdbx_seq_one_letter_code
_entity_poly.pdbx_strand_id
1 'polypeptide(L)'
;MPYTYQGVEISWLGHAAFLLKHSGKLIYIDPYKIKSKGSADIILVTHEHFDHLSSGDLKKILKHDTDIVAPKPCEDKLKGLGAGIIKLIKPGDRVMVRDVEVEAVPAYNLTKFRAPGIPYHPREAGGVGYILNLDGVRVYHAGDTDFIPEMRELEVDVALVPVSGTYVMTAEEAAEAVNTFKPKLAIPMHYGSIVGSRRDAEKFKELAEVEVVILERE
;
A
#
# COMPACT_ATOMS: atom_id res chain seq x y z
N MET A 1 3.44 2.56 18.11
CA MET A 1 4.77 1.88 18.06
C MET A 1 4.79 0.96 16.86
N PRO A 2 5.92 0.82 16.15
CA PRO A 2 6.02 -0.09 15.03
C PRO A 2 5.81 -1.55 15.45
N TYR A 3 5.39 -2.38 14.52
CA TYR A 3 5.32 -3.82 14.68
C TYR A 3 6.49 -4.46 13.92
N THR A 4 7.12 -5.47 14.50
CA THR A 4 8.22 -6.17 13.84
C THR A 4 7.81 -7.60 13.48
N TYR A 5 7.88 -7.92 12.20
CA TYR A 5 7.64 -9.26 11.68
C TYR A 5 8.93 -9.77 11.00
N GLN A 6 9.53 -10.83 11.54
CA GLN A 6 10.74 -11.47 11.02
C GLN A 6 11.84 -10.49 10.53
N GLY A 7 12.13 -9.46 11.34
CA GLY A 7 13.17 -8.47 11.02
C GLY A 7 12.70 -7.29 10.13
N VAL A 8 11.45 -7.28 9.69
CA VAL A 8 10.83 -6.14 9.03
C VAL A 8 10.06 -5.31 10.05
N GLU A 9 10.48 -4.07 10.28
CA GLU A 9 9.75 -3.11 11.12
C GLU A 9 8.69 -2.40 10.28
N ILE A 10 7.43 -2.46 10.71
CA ILE A 10 6.26 -1.94 10.00
C ILE A 10 5.63 -0.84 10.83
N SER A 11 5.62 0.40 10.32
CA SER A 11 4.94 1.55 10.93
C SER A 11 3.79 2.00 10.06
N TRP A 12 2.60 2.17 10.65
CA TRP A 12 1.48 2.81 9.98
C TRP A 12 1.53 4.33 10.20
N LEU A 13 1.60 5.09 9.12
CA LEU A 13 1.72 6.56 9.18
C LEU A 13 0.35 7.26 9.04
N GLY A 14 -0.71 6.46 8.87
CA GLY A 14 -2.10 6.91 8.70
C GLY A 14 -2.59 6.69 7.26
N HIS A 15 -3.90 6.58 7.08
CA HIS A 15 -4.54 6.27 5.79
C HIS A 15 -3.93 5.01 5.16
N ALA A 16 -3.41 5.09 3.93
CA ALA A 16 -2.67 4.01 3.27
C ALA A 16 -1.14 4.13 3.41
N ALA A 17 -0.65 5.12 4.19
CA ALA A 17 0.77 5.39 4.31
C ALA A 17 1.47 4.44 5.29
N PHE A 18 2.53 3.78 4.81
CA PHE A 18 3.40 2.93 5.62
C PHE A 18 4.87 3.30 5.47
N LEU A 19 5.63 3.02 6.53
CA LEU A 19 7.08 2.94 6.51
C LEU A 19 7.49 1.52 6.88
N LEU A 20 8.23 0.87 5.99
CA LEU A 20 8.90 -0.40 6.25
C LEU A 20 10.40 -0.11 6.46
N LYS A 21 10.97 -0.66 7.54
CA LYS A 21 12.42 -0.62 7.75
C LYS A 21 12.97 -2.04 7.71
N HIS A 22 13.93 -2.26 6.85
CA HIS A 22 14.57 -3.54 6.69
C HIS A 22 16.00 -3.38 6.18
N SER A 23 16.96 -4.10 6.78
CA SER A 23 18.39 -4.09 6.38
C SER A 23 18.96 -2.69 6.19
N GLY A 24 18.62 -1.76 7.11
CA GLY A 24 19.06 -0.37 7.10
C GLY A 24 18.38 0.54 6.08
N LYS A 25 17.42 0.04 5.28
CA LYS A 25 16.66 0.82 4.30
C LYS A 25 15.34 1.33 4.87
N LEU A 26 14.96 2.55 4.47
CA LEU A 26 13.66 3.17 4.75
C LEU A 26 12.81 3.15 3.48
N ILE A 27 11.74 2.36 3.49
CA ILE A 27 10.83 2.17 2.36
C ILE A 27 9.47 2.76 2.72
N TYR A 28 9.09 3.84 2.06
CA TYR A 28 7.77 4.46 2.23
C TYR A 28 6.82 4.00 1.15
N ILE A 29 5.57 3.75 1.53
CA ILE A 29 4.48 3.42 0.61
C ILE A 29 3.38 4.46 0.82
N ASP A 30 2.90 5.07 -0.27
CA ASP A 30 1.80 6.05 -0.31
C ASP A 30 1.89 7.15 0.76
N PRO A 31 3.00 7.90 0.85
CA PRO A 31 3.21 8.89 1.91
C PRO A 31 2.22 10.06 1.80
N TYR A 32 1.26 10.11 2.73
CA TYR A 32 0.24 11.14 2.82
C TYR A 32 0.05 11.63 4.26
N LYS A 33 0.08 12.97 4.44
CA LYS A 33 -0.02 13.63 5.78
C LYS A 33 0.93 13.01 6.82
N ILE A 34 2.13 12.67 6.38
CA ILE A 34 3.13 12.03 7.23
C ILE A 34 3.97 13.04 8.00
N LYS A 35 4.49 12.60 9.16
CA LYS A 35 5.67 13.18 9.79
C LYS A 35 6.88 12.36 9.31
N SER A 36 7.95 13.05 8.87
CA SER A 36 9.17 12.35 8.44
C SER A 36 9.79 11.55 9.59
N LYS A 37 10.15 10.31 9.30
CA LYS A 37 10.91 9.41 10.19
C LYS A 37 12.34 9.16 9.67
N GLY A 38 12.77 9.97 8.71
CA GLY A 38 14.04 9.86 8.00
C GLY A 38 13.84 9.96 6.49
N SER A 39 14.92 10.18 5.77
CA SER A 39 14.90 10.24 4.30
C SER A 39 14.69 8.85 3.71
N ALA A 40 13.87 8.76 2.70
CA ALA A 40 13.54 7.51 2.04
C ALA A 40 14.71 6.99 1.19
N ASP A 41 14.95 5.68 1.23
CA ASP A 41 15.75 4.99 0.22
C ASP A 41 14.87 4.61 -0.98
N ILE A 42 13.65 4.12 -0.70
CA ILE A 42 12.66 3.73 -1.71
C ILE A 42 11.33 4.36 -1.36
N ILE A 43 10.63 4.87 -2.38
CA ILE A 43 9.23 5.29 -2.27
C ILE A 43 8.41 4.50 -3.29
N LEU A 44 7.34 3.89 -2.83
CA LEU A 44 6.35 3.21 -3.68
C LEU A 44 5.07 4.03 -3.68
N VAL A 45 4.50 4.28 -4.85
CA VAL A 45 3.22 4.96 -5.03
C VAL A 45 2.28 4.03 -5.77
N THR A 46 1.11 3.74 -5.20
CA THR A 46 0.18 2.77 -5.78
C THR A 46 -0.64 3.35 -6.93
N HIS A 47 -1.01 4.64 -6.87
CA HIS A 47 -1.76 5.32 -7.92
C HIS A 47 -1.71 6.85 -7.75
N GLU A 48 -2.31 7.60 -8.68
CA GLU A 48 -2.13 9.04 -8.80
C GLU A 48 -3.02 9.92 -7.87
N HIS A 49 -3.92 9.35 -7.06
CA HIS A 49 -4.77 10.15 -6.18
C HIS A 49 -3.94 10.90 -5.14
N PHE A 50 -4.45 12.08 -4.71
CA PHE A 50 -3.72 13.04 -3.88
C PHE A 50 -3.36 12.50 -2.49
N ASP A 51 -4.10 11.52 -2.01
CA ASP A 51 -3.95 10.85 -0.72
C ASP A 51 -3.01 9.63 -0.76
N HIS A 52 -2.44 9.33 -1.93
CA HIS A 52 -1.39 8.35 -2.17
C HIS A 52 -0.15 9.00 -2.79
N LEU A 53 -0.33 9.94 -3.70
CA LEU A 53 0.73 10.71 -4.33
C LEU A 53 0.69 12.18 -3.89
N SER A 54 1.17 12.46 -2.69
CA SER A 54 1.29 13.81 -2.14
C SER A 54 2.68 14.39 -2.40
N SER A 55 2.82 15.29 -3.36
CA SER A 55 4.11 15.94 -3.66
C SER A 55 4.68 16.69 -2.45
N GLY A 56 3.82 17.23 -1.57
CA GLY A 56 4.24 17.90 -0.33
C GLY A 56 4.85 16.92 0.67
N ASP A 57 4.31 15.71 0.80
CA ASP A 57 4.82 14.69 1.69
C ASP A 57 6.06 14.01 1.12
N LEU A 58 6.10 13.76 -0.21
CA LEU A 58 7.29 13.27 -0.89
C LEU A 58 8.50 14.16 -0.61
N LYS A 59 8.37 15.49 -0.73
CA LYS A 59 9.46 16.44 -0.47
C LYS A 59 10.01 16.40 0.96
N LYS A 60 9.26 15.90 1.94
CA LYS A 60 9.73 15.78 3.34
C LYS A 60 10.70 14.63 3.54
N ILE A 61 10.68 13.63 2.65
CA ILE A 61 11.41 12.37 2.79
C ILE A 61 12.36 12.08 1.63
N LEU A 62 12.23 12.82 0.52
CA LEU A 62 13.12 12.72 -0.64
C LEU A 62 14.56 13.15 -0.30
N LYS A 63 15.52 12.41 -0.82
CA LYS A 63 16.91 12.79 -0.99
C LYS A 63 17.31 12.55 -2.47
N HIS A 64 18.45 13.10 -2.89
CA HIS A 64 18.89 13.07 -4.30
C HIS A 64 19.05 11.67 -4.89
N ASP A 65 19.23 10.67 -4.06
CA ASP A 65 19.39 9.27 -4.45
C ASP A 65 18.18 8.39 -4.07
N THR A 66 17.05 8.96 -3.62
CA THR A 66 15.82 8.20 -3.37
C THR A 66 15.27 7.63 -4.67
N ASP A 67 15.03 6.31 -4.71
CA ASP A 67 14.37 5.67 -5.85
C ASP A 67 12.86 5.65 -5.66
N ILE A 68 12.11 5.97 -6.73
CA ILE A 68 10.65 5.94 -6.73
C ILE A 68 10.17 4.86 -7.70
N VAL A 69 9.21 4.05 -7.28
CA VAL A 69 8.46 3.13 -8.13
C VAL A 69 7.00 3.55 -8.14
N ALA A 70 6.43 3.73 -9.32
CA ALA A 70 5.05 4.18 -9.46
C ALA A 70 4.44 3.72 -10.79
N PRO A 71 3.13 3.57 -10.92
CA PRO A 71 2.50 3.31 -12.20
C PRO A 71 2.56 4.53 -13.12
N LYS A 72 2.49 4.27 -14.42
CA LYS A 72 2.62 5.28 -15.49
C LYS A 72 1.77 6.55 -15.28
N PRO A 73 0.51 6.51 -14.80
CA PRO A 73 -0.28 7.71 -14.57
C PRO A 73 0.33 8.70 -13.56
N CYS A 74 1.22 8.23 -12.67
CA CYS A 74 1.91 9.08 -11.69
C CYS A 74 3.04 9.94 -12.28
N GLU A 75 3.51 9.64 -13.51
CA GLU A 75 4.74 10.19 -14.09
C GLU A 75 4.80 11.71 -14.04
N ASP A 76 3.74 12.39 -14.49
CA ASP A 76 3.77 13.85 -14.59
C ASP A 76 3.87 14.55 -13.22
N LYS A 77 3.29 13.95 -12.18
CA LYS A 77 3.37 14.46 -10.80
C LYS A 77 4.73 14.19 -10.15
N LEU A 78 5.48 13.23 -10.65
CA LEU A 78 6.81 12.85 -10.15
C LEU A 78 7.95 13.60 -10.85
N LYS A 79 7.71 14.14 -12.06
CA LYS A 79 8.71 14.92 -12.80
C LYS A 79 9.18 16.15 -12.00
N GLY A 80 10.50 16.33 -11.95
CA GLY A 80 11.11 17.50 -11.30
C GLY A 80 11.14 17.47 -9.76
N LEU A 81 10.81 16.35 -9.12
CA LEU A 81 10.89 16.23 -7.66
C LEU A 81 12.32 16.10 -7.13
N GLY A 82 13.31 15.82 -7.97
CA GLY A 82 14.72 15.66 -7.56
C GLY A 82 15.02 14.29 -6.95
N ALA A 83 14.24 13.27 -7.30
CA ALA A 83 14.53 11.87 -6.97
C ALA A 83 15.73 11.33 -7.77
N GLY A 84 16.31 10.23 -7.31
CA GLY A 84 17.34 9.49 -8.03
C GLY A 84 16.78 8.83 -9.29
N ILE A 85 16.24 7.63 -9.16
CA ILE A 85 15.62 6.90 -10.27
C ILE A 85 14.11 6.85 -10.07
N ILE A 86 13.35 7.14 -11.13
CA ILE A 86 11.91 6.91 -11.17
C ILE A 86 11.66 5.72 -12.11
N LYS A 87 11.22 4.60 -11.54
CA LYS A 87 10.82 3.40 -12.29
C LYS A 87 9.31 3.40 -12.48
N LEU A 88 8.88 3.53 -13.73
CA LEU A 88 7.48 3.43 -14.09
C LEU A 88 7.14 1.96 -14.38
N ILE A 89 6.06 1.48 -13.78
CA ILE A 89 5.61 0.09 -13.83
C ILE A 89 4.14 -0.01 -14.19
N LYS A 90 3.70 -1.22 -14.46
CA LYS A 90 2.30 -1.60 -14.66
C LYS A 90 2.00 -2.91 -13.92
N PRO A 91 0.72 -3.26 -13.71
CA PRO A 91 0.34 -4.55 -13.15
C PRO A 91 1.04 -5.72 -13.86
N GLY A 92 1.64 -6.63 -13.09
CA GLY A 92 2.39 -7.78 -13.56
C GLY A 92 3.90 -7.55 -13.72
N ASP A 93 4.39 -6.32 -13.62
CA ASP A 93 5.83 -6.04 -13.66
C ASP A 93 6.52 -6.43 -12.35
N ARG A 94 7.78 -6.87 -12.48
CA ARG A 94 8.71 -7.11 -11.35
C ARG A 94 9.97 -6.32 -11.58
N VAL A 95 10.43 -5.60 -10.57
CA VAL A 95 11.64 -4.78 -10.65
C VAL A 95 12.50 -4.95 -9.40
N MET A 96 13.82 -4.90 -9.59
CA MET A 96 14.78 -4.79 -8.48
C MET A 96 15.06 -3.32 -8.20
N VAL A 97 14.92 -2.90 -6.94
CA VAL A 97 15.20 -1.55 -6.47
C VAL A 97 16.03 -1.66 -5.20
N ARG A 98 17.30 -1.24 -5.23
CA ARG A 98 18.21 -1.31 -4.06
C ARG A 98 18.18 -2.67 -3.34
N ASP A 99 18.29 -3.75 -4.10
CA ASP A 99 18.25 -5.13 -3.61
C ASP A 99 16.89 -5.58 -3.03
N VAL A 100 15.84 -4.80 -3.22
CA VAL A 100 14.46 -5.19 -2.90
C VAL A 100 13.74 -5.55 -4.19
N GLU A 101 13.23 -6.77 -4.26
CA GLU A 101 12.33 -7.17 -5.35
C GLU A 101 10.94 -6.59 -5.07
N VAL A 102 10.41 -5.85 -6.03
CA VAL A 102 9.09 -5.22 -5.99
C VAL A 102 8.27 -5.75 -7.15
N GLU A 103 7.16 -6.41 -6.84
CA GLU A 103 6.17 -6.88 -7.80
C GLU A 103 4.94 -5.98 -7.76
N ALA A 104 4.47 -5.53 -8.92
CA ALA A 104 3.24 -4.78 -9.06
C ALA A 104 2.08 -5.73 -9.38
N VAL A 105 1.07 -5.76 -8.51
CA VAL A 105 -0.16 -6.52 -8.74
C VAL A 105 -1.32 -5.56 -9.06
N PRO A 106 -2.38 -5.99 -9.76
CA PRO A 106 -3.51 -5.12 -10.05
C PRO A 106 -4.19 -4.60 -8.78
N ALA A 107 -4.68 -3.35 -8.82
CA ALA A 107 -5.54 -2.79 -7.79
C ALA A 107 -6.66 -1.99 -8.47
N TYR A 108 -7.93 -2.40 -8.29
CA TYR A 108 -9.08 -1.77 -8.95
C TYR A 108 -10.40 -2.10 -8.25
N ASN A 109 -11.48 -1.36 -8.62
CA ASN A 109 -12.80 -1.60 -8.09
C ASN A 109 -13.67 -2.46 -9.01
N LEU A 110 -14.45 -3.34 -8.38
CA LEU A 110 -15.53 -4.14 -8.99
C LEU A 110 -16.90 -3.61 -8.61
N THR A 111 -17.06 -3.08 -7.40
CA THR A 111 -18.36 -2.73 -6.78
C THR A 111 -18.43 -1.28 -6.30
N LYS A 112 -17.33 -0.55 -6.21
CA LYS A 112 -17.29 0.84 -5.72
C LYS A 112 -17.31 1.81 -6.90
N PHE A 113 -18.46 2.46 -7.11
CA PHE A 113 -18.71 3.34 -8.26
C PHE A 113 -18.94 4.79 -7.82
N ARG A 114 -18.34 5.75 -8.53
CA ARG A 114 -18.60 7.19 -8.39
C ARG A 114 -19.82 7.65 -9.17
N ALA A 115 -20.24 6.87 -10.18
CA ALA A 115 -21.45 7.02 -10.97
C ALA A 115 -21.80 5.66 -11.60
N PRO A 116 -23.04 5.46 -12.12
CA PRO A 116 -23.41 4.20 -12.75
C PRO A 116 -22.40 3.75 -13.82
N GLY A 117 -21.79 2.57 -13.61
CA GLY A 117 -20.79 2.00 -14.52
C GLY A 117 -19.41 2.65 -14.49
N ILE A 118 -19.16 3.64 -13.60
CA ILE A 118 -17.86 4.33 -13.50
C ILE A 118 -17.25 4.05 -12.13
N PRO A 119 -16.33 3.08 -12.00
CA PRO A 119 -15.67 2.78 -10.73
C PRO A 119 -14.77 3.94 -10.28
N TYR A 120 -14.49 4.02 -8.97
CA TYR A 120 -13.53 4.99 -8.43
C TYR A 120 -12.12 4.69 -8.94
N HIS A 121 -11.73 3.42 -8.97
CA HIS A 121 -10.43 2.95 -9.46
C HIS A 121 -10.69 1.94 -10.60
N PRO A 122 -10.83 2.42 -11.86
CA PRO A 122 -11.03 1.52 -12.99
C PRO A 122 -9.76 0.73 -13.29
N ARG A 123 -9.91 -0.52 -13.71
CA ARG A 123 -8.76 -1.40 -14.03
C ARG A 123 -7.82 -0.77 -15.06
N GLU A 124 -8.37 -0.06 -16.03
CA GLU A 124 -7.66 0.59 -17.13
C GLU A 124 -6.80 1.78 -16.65
N ALA A 125 -7.09 2.33 -15.46
CA ALA A 125 -6.25 3.38 -14.86
C ALA A 125 -4.87 2.85 -14.44
N GLY A 126 -4.71 1.53 -14.34
CA GLY A 126 -3.43 0.91 -14.06
C GLY A 126 -2.89 1.13 -12.65
N GLY A 127 -3.78 1.36 -11.67
CA GLY A 127 -3.43 1.36 -10.25
C GLY A 127 -2.86 0.00 -9.83
N VAL A 128 -1.96 0.00 -8.85
CA VAL A 128 -1.26 -1.20 -8.40
C VAL A 128 -1.28 -1.36 -6.88
N GLY A 129 -1.29 -2.59 -6.43
CA GLY A 129 -0.72 -3.00 -5.15
C GLY A 129 0.73 -3.42 -5.34
N TYR A 130 1.47 -3.56 -4.25
CA TYR A 130 2.87 -3.98 -4.27
C TYR A 130 3.08 -5.21 -3.41
N ILE A 131 3.89 -6.16 -3.91
CA ILE A 131 4.50 -7.20 -3.08
C ILE A 131 6.00 -6.92 -3.03
N LEU A 132 6.52 -6.69 -1.82
CA LEU A 132 7.95 -6.52 -1.56
C LEU A 132 8.52 -7.82 -1.01
N ASN A 133 9.62 -8.29 -1.58
CA ASN A 133 10.40 -9.37 -1.00
C ASN A 133 11.57 -8.76 -0.20
N LEU A 134 11.50 -8.89 1.11
CA LEU A 134 12.45 -8.36 2.07
C LEU A 134 13.20 -9.54 2.74
N ASP A 135 14.23 -10.04 2.06
CA ASP A 135 15.03 -11.21 2.46
C ASP A 135 14.16 -12.45 2.78
N GLY A 136 13.17 -12.72 1.90
CA GLY A 136 12.25 -13.86 2.01
C GLY A 136 10.93 -13.54 2.71
N VAL A 137 10.80 -12.40 3.40
CA VAL A 137 9.52 -11.91 3.94
C VAL A 137 8.76 -11.17 2.84
N ARG A 138 7.60 -11.68 2.45
CA ARG A 138 6.76 -11.08 1.39
C ARG A 138 5.69 -10.19 2.02
N VAL A 139 5.82 -8.87 1.82
CA VAL A 139 4.87 -7.87 2.33
C VAL A 139 4.02 -7.34 1.17
N TYR A 140 2.70 -7.54 1.25
CA TYR A 140 1.73 -7.04 0.30
C TYR A 140 1.07 -5.76 0.81
N HIS A 141 1.10 -4.71 0.01
CA HIS A 141 0.29 -3.50 0.18
C HIS A 141 -0.74 -3.45 -0.93
N ALA A 142 -2.02 -3.53 -0.57
CA ALA A 142 -3.08 -3.70 -1.56
C ALA A 142 -3.33 -2.48 -2.46
N GLY A 143 -2.95 -1.28 -2.02
CA GLY A 143 -3.42 -0.05 -2.65
C GLY A 143 -4.92 0.13 -2.48
N ASP A 144 -5.55 0.92 -3.34
CA ASP A 144 -6.99 1.13 -3.35
C ASP A 144 -7.67 0.13 -4.28
N THR A 145 -8.38 -0.82 -3.69
CA THR A 145 -8.95 -1.95 -4.43
C THR A 145 -10.15 -2.55 -3.72
N ASP A 146 -10.99 -3.25 -4.49
CA ASP A 146 -11.93 -4.24 -3.97
C ASP A 146 -11.23 -5.61 -3.82
N PHE A 147 -11.93 -6.62 -3.29
CA PHE A 147 -11.46 -8.01 -3.32
C PHE A 147 -11.58 -8.54 -4.77
N ILE A 148 -10.49 -8.49 -5.50
CA ILE A 148 -10.39 -8.86 -6.90
C ILE A 148 -9.94 -10.32 -7.09
N PRO A 149 -10.28 -10.97 -8.22
CA PRO A 149 -9.91 -12.38 -8.47
C PRO A 149 -8.42 -12.68 -8.33
N GLU A 150 -7.55 -11.74 -8.73
CA GLU A 150 -6.10 -11.88 -8.68
C GLU A 150 -5.55 -12.02 -7.25
N MET A 151 -6.30 -11.58 -6.23
CA MET A 151 -5.88 -11.76 -4.83
C MET A 151 -5.96 -13.21 -4.35
N ARG A 152 -6.75 -14.07 -5.01
CA ARG A 152 -6.97 -15.45 -4.56
C ARG A 152 -5.71 -16.32 -4.60
N GLU A 153 -4.75 -15.95 -5.42
CA GLU A 153 -3.51 -16.69 -5.65
C GLU A 153 -2.29 -16.01 -5.00
N LEU A 154 -2.51 -15.01 -4.13
CA LEU A 154 -1.42 -14.32 -3.45
C LEU A 154 -0.74 -15.23 -2.42
N GLU A 155 0.58 -15.32 -2.51
CA GLU A 155 1.44 -15.96 -1.52
C GLU A 155 2.27 -14.89 -0.81
N VAL A 156 1.81 -14.44 0.37
CA VAL A 156 2.45 -13.35 1.13
C VAL A 156 2.42 -13.66 2.62
N ASP A 157 3.40 -13.11 3.35
CA ASP A 157 3.47 -13.28 4.80
C ASP A 157 2.68 -12.19 5.52
N VAL A 158 2.79 -10.95 5.06
CA VAL A 158 2.11 -9.79 5.65
C VAL A 158 1.25 -9.12 4.60
N ALA A 159 -0.01 -8.81 4.95
CA ALA A 159 -0.93 -8.10 4.08
C ALA A 159 -1.41 -6.78 4.73
N LEU A 160 -1.19 -5.66 4.04
CA LEU A 160 -1.69 -4.33 4.39
C LEU A 160 -2.91 -4.07 3.51
N VAL A 161 -4.13 -4.13 4.09
CA VAL A 161 -5.39 -4.13 3.33
C VAL A 161 -6.34 -3.01 3.75
N PRO A 162 -6.99 -2.33 2.80
CA PRO A 162 -7.96 -1.29 3.11
C PRO A 162 -9.26 -1.87 3.65
N VAL A 163 -9.93 -1.16 4.59
CA VAL A 163 -11.12 -1.68 5.31
C VAL A 163 -12.29 -0.70 5.39
N SER A 164 -12.17 0.52 4.85
CA SER A 164 -13.15 1.59 5.09
C SER A 164 -14.47 1.47 4.34
N GLY A 165 -14.56 0.61 3.32
CA GLY A 165 -15.78 0.45 2.50
C GLY A 165 -16.08 1.61 1.56
N THR A 166 -15.41 2.75 1.75
CA THR A 166 -15.55 3.91 0.87
C THR A 166 -14.36 3.92 -0.08
N TYR A 167 -14.63 3.81 -1.37
CA TYR A 167 -13.65 3.70 -2.48
C TYR A 167 -12.90 2.37 -2.56
N VAL A 168 -12.89 1.58 -1.50
CA VAL A 168 -12.08 0.37 -1.29
C VAL A 168 -12.91 -0.71 -0.61
N MET A 169 -12.32 -1.87 -0.32
CA MET A 169 -12.95 -2.97 0.43
C MET A 169 -13.61 -2.49 1.72
N THR A 170 -14.78 -3.05 2.04
CA THR A 170 -15.34 -3.01 3.39
C THR A 170 -14.53 -3.92 4.32
N ALA A 171 -14.77 -3.82 5.63
CA ALA A 171 -14.16 -4.73 6.60
C ALA A 171 -14.48 -6.20 6.30
N GLU A 172 -15.70 -6.50 5.84
CA GLU A 172 -16.15 -7.83 5.45
C GLU A 172 -15.43 -8.34 4.20
N GLU A 173 -15.35 -7.50 3.15
CA GLU A 173 -14.64 -7.84 1.92
C GLU A 173 -13.16 -8.07 2.17
N ALA A 174 -12.52 -7.23 3.01
CA ALA A 174 -11.12 -7.39 3.40
C ALA A 174 -10.89 -8.68 4.21
N ALA A 175 -11.81 -9.03 5.12
CA ALA A 175 -11.76 -10.28 5.85
C ALA A 175 -11.92 -11.49 4.91
N GLU A 176 -12.86 -11.46 3.97
CA GLU A 176 -13.01 -12.49 2.94
C GLU A 176 -11.73 -12.66 2.12
N ALA A 177 -11.10 -11.54 1.74
CA ALA A 177 -9.85 -11.55 0.99
C ALA A 177 -8.74 -12.25 1.78
N VAL A 178 -8.43 -11.81 3.01
CA VAL A 178 -7.34 -12.41 3.80
C VAL A 178 -7.65 -13.85 4.24
N ASN A 179 -8.91 -14.22 4.44
CA ASN A 179 -9.33 -15.60 4.71
C ASN A 179 -9.16 -16.50 3.47
N THR A 180 -9.12 -15.92 2.27
CA THR A 180 -8.90 -16.63 1.01
C THR A 180 -7.43 -16.89 0.75
N PHE A 181 -6.56 -15.85 0.74
CA PHE A 181 -5.13 -16.02 0.44
C PHE A 181 -4.24 -16.25 1.68
N LYS A 182 -4.81 -16.17 2.88
CA LYS A 182 -4.25 -16.61 4.16
C LYS A 182 -2.83 -16.13 4.46
N PRO A 183 -2.58 -14.81 4.54
CA PRO A 183 -1.31 -14.31 5.01
C PRO A 183 -1.08 -14.74 6.47
N LYS A 184 0.17 -14.69 6.94
CA LYS A 184 0.49 -14.96 8.35
C LYS A 184 0.04 -13.81 9.26
N LEU A 185 0.04 -12.58 8.71
CA LEU A 185 -0.33 -11.35 9.41
C LEU A 185 -1.11 -10.43 8.47
N ALA A 186 -2.21 -9.87 8.94
CA ALA A 186 -2.92 -8.79 8.24
C ALA A 186 -2.95 -7.51 9.09
N ILE A 187 -2.79 -6.37 8.45
CA ILE A 187 -2.82 -5.04 9.06
C ILE A 187 -3.82 -4.19 8.29
N PRO A 188 -4.89 -3.71 8.93
CA PRO A 188 -5.88 -2.86 8.28
C PRO A 188 -5.33 -1.45 8.04
N MET A 189 -5.74 -0.84 6.92
CA MET A 189 -5.40 0.51 6.51
C MET A 189 -6.60 1.25 5.89
N HIS A 190 -6.37 2.47 5.40
CA HIS A 190 -7.33 3.31 4.68
C HIS A 190 -8.56 3.66 5.53
N TYR A 191 -8.33 4.02 6.81
CA TYR A 191 -9.36 4.49 7.74
C TYR A 191 -8.84 5.61 8.64
N GLY A 192 -9.75 6.32 9.31
CA GLY A 192 -9.43 7.30 10.36
C GLY A 192 -8.80 8.61 9.88
N SER A 193 -8.81 8.88 8.57
CA SER A 193 -8.28 10.14 8.00
C SER A 193 -9.30 10.83 7.08
N ILE A 194 -9.51 10.33 5.87
CA ILE A 194 -10.47 10.87 4.89
C ILE A 194 -11.81 10.16 5.05
N VAL A 195 -11.76 8.85 5.22
CA VAL A 195 -12.90 7.94 5.29
C VAL A 195 -12.67 6.89 6.37
N GLY A 196 -13.72 6.17 6.72
CA GLY A 196 -13.67 5.09 7.67
C GLY A 196 -13.30 5.50 9.09
N SER A 197 -13.22 4.52 9.96
CA SER A 197 -12.94 4.70 11.38
C SER A 197 -12.20 3.48 11.94
N ARG A 198 -11.73 3.58 13.18
CA ARG A 198 -11.15 2.44 13.91
C ARG A 198 -12.12 1.26 14.02
N ARG A 199 -13.43 1.51 14.03
CA ARG A 199 -14.45 0.45 14.08
C ARG A 199 -14.38 -0.48 12.88
N ASP A 200 -14.01 0.04 11.70
CA ASP A 200 -13.85 -0.78 10.49
C ASP A 200 -12.66 -1.73 10.64
N ALA A 201 -11.56 -1.26 11.23
CA ALA A 201 -10.40 -2.09 11.54
C ALA A 201 -10.70 -3.14 12.62
N GLU A 202 -11.47 -2.78 13.65
CA GLU A 202 -11.91 -3.70 14.70
C GLU A 202 -12.86 -4.77 14.14
N LYS A 203 -13.80 -4.38 13.29
CA LYS A 203 -14.70 -5.32 12.60
C LYS A 203 -13.95 -6.27 11.66
N PHE A 204 -12.98 -5.75 10.90
CA PHE A 204 -12.10 -6.58 10.10
C PHE A 204 -11.39 -7.64 10.95
N LYS A 205 -10.83 -7.22 12.10
CA LYS A 205 -10.14 -8.13 13.03
C LYS A 205 -11.08 -9.22 13.60
N GLU A 206 -12.35 -8.90 13.86
CA GLU A 206 -13.35 -9.86 14.36
C GLU A 206 -13.70 -10.93 13.31
N LEU A 207 -13.65 -10.58 12.01
CA LEU A 207 -14.08 -11.44 10.91
C LEU A 207 -12.93 -12.24 10.26
N ALA A 208 -11.69 -11.77 10.46
CA ALA A 208 -10.52 -12.42 9.89
C ALA A 208 -10.16 -13.71 10.65
N GLU A 209 -9.87 -14.78 9.90
CA GLU A 209 -9.39 -16.07 10.43
C GLU A 209 -7.86 -16.14 10.54
N VAL A 210 -7.16 -15.05 10.21
CA VAL A 210 -5.71 -14.90 10.28
C VAL A 210 -5.33 -13.96 11.42
N GLU A 211 -4.05 -13.93 11.80
CA GLU A 211 -3.58 -12.94 12.78
C GLU A 211 -3.80 -11.51 12.27
N VAL A 212 -4.44 -10.65 13.08
CA VAL A 212 -4.65 -9.23 12.75
C VAL A 212 -4.06 -8.34 13.83
N VAL A 213 -3.20 -7.41 13.40
CA VAL A 213 -2.64 -6.34 14.23
C VAL A 213 -3.16 -5.00 13.76
N ILE A 214 -3.87 -4.27 14.63
CA ILE A 214 -4.30 -2.90 14.40
C ILE A 214 -3.21 -1.98 14.95
N LEU A 215 -2.49 -1.30 14.06
CA LEU A 215 -1.43 -0.37 14.45
C LEU A 215 -1.98 0.98 14.87
N GLU A 216 -1.28 1.64 15.80
CA GLU A 216 -1.52 3.05 16.10
C GLU A 216 -0.74 3.91 15.08
N ARG A 217 -1.35 5.04 14.70
CA ARG A 217 -0.71 6.01 13.80
C ARG A 217 0.52 6.63 14.46
N GLU A 218 1.63 6.71 13.71
CA GLU A 218 2.89 7.34 14.14
C GLU A 218 3.11 8.75 13.55
#